data_b3b70e059740cbd4f50511c5e62c3795
#
_entry.id   b3b70e059740cbd4f50511c5e62c3795
#
_cell.length_a   1.000
_cell.length_b   1.000
_cell.length_c   1.000
_cell.angle_alpha   90.00
_cell.angle_beta   90.00
_cell.angle_gamma   90.00
#
_symmetry.space_group_name_H-M   'P 1'
#
loop_
_entity.id
_entity.type
_entity.pdbx_description
1 polymer ?
#
loop_
_entity_poly.entity_id
_entity_poly.type
_entity_poly.pdbx_seq_one_letter_code
_entity_poly.pdbx_strand_id
1 'polypeptide(L)'
;CGNPTATAHLRPGEVVVDLGSGGGLDVFLAAQQVGPTGRAIGIDMTPAMIDRARVNALSGGYTNVEFHLATIDKIPLPDNSVDCVLSNCVLNLAPDKPAVFREIARVLKPGGRLAASDIALKSELPPEIASSLAAYVGCIGGAILLETYRAELLAAGFSNIAIVDSGADLNAYAKVENQSACCSPAMDSDATQSCCTPSATTLHADLSTLLATYDVNAAGASVKVYALKPATTTCCGPTCCS
;
A
#
# COMPACT_ATOMS: atom_id res chain seq x y z
N CYS A 1 -0.74 -7.86 6.17
CA CYS A 1 -0.76 -7.70 4.71
C CYS A 1 0.50 -8.36 4.13
N GLY A 2 1.14 -7.86 3.10
CA GLY A 2 2.23 -8.54 2.43
C GLY A 2 3.60 -7.86 2.60
N ASN A 3 4.52 -8.24 1.72
CA ASN A 3 5.82 -7.59 1.60
C ASN A 3 6.00 -7.14 0.13
N PRO A 4 5.52 -5.93 -0.24
CA PRO A 4 5.63 -5.42 -1.61
C PRO A 4 7.09 -5.21 -2.01
N THR A 5 7.96 -4.83 -1.08
CA THR A 5 9.40 -4.60 -1.32
C THR A 5 10.09 -5.87 -1.85
N ALA A 6 9.75 -7.06 -1.32
CA ALA A 6 10.31 -8.32 -1.79
C ALA A 6 9.91 -8.69 -3.22
N THR A 7 8.76 -8.20 -3.70
CA THR A 7 8.22 -8.50 -5.04
C THR A 7 8.45 -7.39 -6.05
N ALA A 8 8.88 -6.22 -5.60
CA ALA A 8 9.06 -5.03 -6.45
C ALA A 8 10.28 -5.11 -7.38
N HIS A 9 11.20 -6.04 -7.15
CA HIS A 9 12.45 -6.17 -7.91
C HIS A 9 13.19 -4.83 -8.07
N LEU A 10 13.41 -4.14 -6.93
CA LEU A 10 14.06 -2.85 -6.90
C LEU A 10 15.51 -2.95 -7.39
N ARG A 11 15.96 -1.91 -8.10
CA ARG A 11 17.30 -1.85 -8.69
C ARG A 11 18.11 -0.70 -8.08
N PRO A 12 19.43 -0.85 -7.96
CA PRO A 12 20.28 0.26 -7.54
C PRO A 12 20.05 1.52 -8.39
N GLY A 13 19.96 2.67 -7.72
CA GLY A 13 19.74 3.97 -8.36
C GLY A 13 18.28 4.35 -8.62
N GLU A 14 17.31 3.47 -8.38
CA GLU A 14 15.90 3.80 -8.56
C GLU A 14 15.37 4.79 -7.52
N VAL A 15 14.37 5.57 -7.93
CA VAL A 15 13.52 6.39 -7.06
C VAL A 15 12.25 5.60 -6.76
N VAL A 16 12.03 5.30 -5.49
CA VAL A 16 10.93 4.47 -5.00
C VAL A 16 10.03 5.30 -4.09
N VAL A 17 8.71 5.14 -4.23
CA VAL A 17 7.72 5.75 -3.35
C VAL A 17 6.96 4.65 -2.64
N ASP A 18 6.78 4.80 -1.32
CA ASP A 18 5.93 3.95 -0.49
C ASP A 18 4.70 4.74 -0.05
N LEU A 19 3.51 4.25 -0.42
CA LEU A 19 2.23 4.86 -0.10
C LEU A 19 1.70 4.29 1.23
N GLY A 20 1.33 5.19 2.15
CA GLY A 20 0.95 4.83 3.52
C GLY A 20 2.16 4.29 4.29
N SER A 21 3.27 5.00 4.24
CA SER A 21 4.57 4.54 4.72
C SER A 21 4.65 4.33 6.24
N GLY A 22 3.69 4.86 7.01
CA GLY A 22 3.68 4.75 8.46
C GLY A 22 5.00 5.20 9.08
N GLY A 23 5.57 4.38 9.96
CA GLY A 23 6.89 4.61 10.59
C GLY A 23 8.10 4.36 9.70
N GLY A 24 7.92 4.07 8.40
CA GLY A 24 8.96 4.02 7.38
C GLY A 24 9.55 2.65 7.07
N LEU A 25 8.97 1.54 7.55
CA LEU A 25 9.56 0.20 7.40
C LEU A 25 9.88 -0.15 5.93
N ASP A 26 8.89 -0.09 5.05
CA ASP A 26 9.08 -0.43 3.63
C ASP A 26 9.98 0.58 2.92
N VAL A 27 9.97 1.86 3.34
CA VAL A 27 10.91 2.89 2.86
C VAL A 27 12.36 2.52 3.19
N PHE A 28 12.65 2.08 4.42
CA PHE A 28 14.01 1.70 4.80
C PHE A 28 14.49 0.44 4.07
N LEU A 29 13.61 -0.55 3.90
CA LEU A 29 13.92 -1.74 3.10
C LEU A 29 14.20 -1.36 1.64
N ALA A 30 13.39 -0.47 1.05
CA ALA A 30 13.60 0.04 -0.29
C ALA A 30 14.91 0.83 -0.40
N ALA A 31 15.20 1.71 0.57
CA ALA A 31 16.42 2.51 0.59
C ALA A 31 17.70 1.67 0.58
N GLN A 32 17.69 0.54 1.30
CA GLN A 32 18.81 -0.41 1.29
C GLN A 32 18.98 -1.07 -0.09
N GLN A 33 17.88 -1.44 -0.74
CA GLN A 33 17.92 -2.12 -2.05
C GLN A 33 18.36 -1.18 -3.18
N VAL A 34 17.85 0.07 -3.19
CA VAL A 34 18.22 1.05 -4.23
C VAL A 34 19.62 1.64 -4.02
N GLY A 35 20.18 1.48 -2.82
CA GLY A 35 21.54 1.91 -2.49
C GLY A 35 21.73 3.42 -2.47
N PRO A 36 22.97 3.90 -2.31
CA PRO A 36 23.27 5.30 -2.06
C PRO A 36 23.00 6.24 -3.24
N THR A 37 22.87 5.70 -4.46
CA THR A 37 22.52 6.47 -5.67
C THR A 37 21.02 6.51 -5.94
N GLY A 38 20.23 5.68 -5.26
CA GLY A 38 18.78 5.65 -5.31
C GLY A 38 18.17 6.47 -4.19
N ARG A 39 16.85 6.57 -4.19
CA ARG A 39 16.08 7.31 -3.20
C ARG A 39 14.77 6.59 -2.86
N ALA A 40 14.43 6.51 -1.58
CA ALA A 40 13.16 5.98 -1.12
C ALA A 40 12.35 7.08 -0.42
N ILE A 41 11.09 7.22 -0.79
CA ILE A 41 10.22 8.32 -0.38
C ILE A 41 8.96 7.72 0.25
N GLY A 42 8.67 8.10 1.51
CA GLY A 42 7.45 7.72 2.20
C GLY A 42 6.39 8.82 2.11
N ILE A 43 5.17 8.42 1.80
CA ILE A 43 3.98 9.29 1.82
C ILE A 43 3.03 8.75 2.89
N ASP A 44 2.63 9.61 3.83
CA ASP A 44 1.62 9.28 4.82
C ASP A 44 0.79 10.53 5.18
N MET A 45 -0.48 10.35 5.45
CA MET A 45 -1.37 11.46 5.80
C MET A 45 -1.38 11.77 7.31
N THR A 46 -0.72 10.96 8.13
CA THR A 46 -0.73 11.05 9.58
C THR A 46 0.54 11.77 10.09
N PRO A 47 0.44 12.98 10.66
CA PRO A 47 1.61 13.72 11.13
C PRO A 47 2.50 12.93 12.09
N ALA A 48 1.90 12.24 13.06
CA ALA A 48 2.63 11.45 14.05
C ALA A 48 3.43 10.29 13.41
N MET A 49 2.94 9.70 12.31
CA MET A 49 3.67 8.67 11.56
C MET A 49 4.87 9.25 10.80
N ILE A 50 4.69 10.39 10.16
CA ILE A 50 5.78 11.09 9.47
C ILE A 50 6.88 11.50 10.46
N ASP A 51 6.51 12.04 11.62
CA ASP A 51 7.49 12.43 12.65
C ASP A 51 8.25 11.19 13.16
N ARG A 52 7.55 10.09 13.42
CA ARG A 52 8.16 8.82 13.80
C ARG A 52 9.09 8.28 12.72
N ALA A 53 8.69 8.32 11.46
CA ALA A 53 9.52 7.88 10.34
C ALA A 53 10.82 8.70 10.23
N ARG A 54 10.75 10.01 10.43
CA ARG A 54 11.92 10.89 10.45
C ARG A 54 12.88 10.58 11.60
N VAL A 55 12.33 10.34 12.80
CA VAL A 55 13.15 9.91 13.96
C VAL A 55 13.82 8.58 13.69
N ASN A 56 13.10 7.61 13.13
CA ASN A 56 13.65 6.31 12.76
C ASN A 56 14.74 6.43 11.70
N ALA A 57 14.56 7.30 10.70
CA ALA A 57 15.55 7.56 9.66
C ALA A 57 16.87 8.10 10.24
N LEU A 58 16.77 9.09 11.13
CA LEU A 58 17.93 9.66 11.82
C LEU A 58 18.66 8.62 12.68
N SER A 59 17.91 7.87 13.48
CA SER A 59 18.44 6.82 14.36
C SER A 59 19.09 5.68 13.58
N GLY A 60 18.55 5.34 12.42
CA GLY A 60 19.07 4.30 11.52
C GLY A 60 20.19 4.78 10.59
N GLY A 61 20.52 6.07 10.58
CA GLY A 61 21.56 6.63 9.72
C GLY A 61 21.22 6.63 8.23
N TYR A 62 19.93 6.60 7.86
CA TYR A 62 19.50 6.63 6.47
C TYR A 62 19.67 8.02 5.86
N THR A 63 20.41 8.14 4.77
CA THR A 63 20.70 9.41 4.09
C THR A 63 19.96 9.56 2.74
N ASN A 64 19.36 8.48 2.25
CA ASN A 64 18.67 8.40 0.95
C ASN A 64 17.16 8.19 1.10
N VAL A 65 16.57 8.67 2.20
CA VAL A 65 15.13 8.60 2.46
C VAL A 65 14.53 9.99 2.65
N GLU A 66 13.26 10.13 2.24
CA GLU A 66 12.45 11.35 2.45
C GLU A 66 11.05 10.96 2.94
N PHE A 67 10.39 11.85 3.71
CA PHE A 67 9.03 11.63 4.19
C PHE A 67 8.17 12.88 4.00
N HIS A 68 7.03 12.72 3.33
CA HIS A 68 6.09 13.78 3.04
C HIS A 68 4.73 13.51 3.69
N LEU A 69 4.22 14.53 4.38
CA LEU A 69 2.86 14.55 4.89
C LEU A 69 1.91 14.89 3.73
N ALA A 70 1.25 13.88 3.17
CA ALA A 70 0.30 14.05 2.06
C ALA A 70 -0.65 12.85 1.98
N THR A 71 -1.75 13.03 1.25
CA THR A 71 -2.67 11.96 0.88
C THR A 71 -2.18 11.25 -0.39
N ILE A 72 -2.56 9.98 -0.55
CA ILE A 72 -2.09 9.15 -1.67
C ILE A 72 -2.73 9.48 -3.02
N ASP A 73 -3.81 10.27 -3.01
CA ASP A 73 -4.47 10.84 -4.19
C ASP A 73 -3.88 12.19 -4.64
N LYS A 74 -2.90 12.73 -3.87
CA LYS A 74 -2.18 13.99 -4.15
C LYS A 74 -0.72 13.87 -3.75
N ILE A 75 0.04 13.09 -4.49
CA ILE A 75 1.45 12.84 -4.20
C ILE A 75 2.28 14.10 -4.54
N PRO A 76 3.04 14.68 -3.60
CA PRO A 76 3.78 15.93 -3.81
C PRO A 76 5.08 15.72 -4.58
N LEU A 77 5.02 14.98 -5.67
CA LEU A 77 6.15 14.68 -6.54
C LEU A 77 5.82 15.06 -7.99
N PRO A 78 6.84 15.43 -8.79
CA PRO A 78 6.65 15.74 -10.22
C PRO A 78 6.16 14.52 -11.02
N ASP A 79 5.53 14.81 -12.16
CA ASP A 79 5.17 13.79 -13.15
C ASP A 79 6.42 13.04 -13.62
N ASN A 80 6.27 11.74 -13.86
CA ASN A 80 7.32 10.91 -14.44
C ASN A 80 8.67 10.96 -13.69
N SER A 81 8.62 11.04 -12.35
CA SER A 81 9.81 11.17 -11.50
C SER A 81 10.18 9.90 -10.74
N VAL A 82 9.29 8.91 -10.69
CA VAL A 82 9.37 7.72 -9.85
C VAL A 82 9.54 6.45 -10.70
N ASP A 83 10.45 5.57 -10.31
CA ASP A 83 10.68 4.29 -11.00
C ASP A 83 9.75 3.17 -10.48
N CYS A 84 9.47 3.17 -9.18
CA CYS A 84 8.60 2.18 -8.57
C CYS A 84 7.74 2.80 -7.47
N VAL A 85 6.45 2.45 -7.45
CA VAL A 85 5.55 2.75 -6.34
C VAL A 85 5.25 1.46 -5.59
N LEU A 86 5.43 1.50 -4.28
CA LEU A 86 5.07 0.45 -3.34
C LEU A 86 3.77 0.83 -2.61
N SER A 87 3.00 -0.17 -2.22
CA SER A 87 1.85 0.01 -1.33
C SER A 87 1.59 -1.25 -0.54
N ASN A 88 1.36 -1.11 0.75
CA ASN A 88 1.05 -2.22 1.65
C ASN A 88 -0.24 -1.93 2.41
N CYS A 89 -1.36 -2.52 1.97
CA CYS A 89 -2.69 -2.43 2.58
C CYS A 89 -3.29 -1.01 2.69
N VAL A 90 -2.78 -0.01 1.99
CA VAL A 90 -3.31 1.37 2.10
C VAL A 90 -4.31 1.70 1.00
N LEU A 91 -4.24 1.07 -0.18
CA LEU A 91 -5.11 1.39 -1.32
C LEU A 91 -6.60 1.15 -0.99
N ASN A 92 -6.88 0.13 -0.17
CA ASN A 92 -8.24 -0.17 0.27
C ASN A 92 -8.83 0.91 1.19
N LEU A 93 -8.01 1.69 1.86
CA LEU A 93 -8.46 2.78 2.73
C LEU A 93 -8.79 4.07 1.94
N ALA A 94 -8.40 4.15 0.68
CA ALA A 94 -8.71 5.30 -0.16
C ALA A 94 -10.20 5.32 -0.55
N PRO A 95 -10.90 6.45 -0.34
CA PRO A 95 -12.31 6.58 -0.73
C PRO A 95 -12.48 6.65 -2.26
N ASP A 96 -11.52 7.22 -2.99
CA ASP A 96 -11.50 7.32 -4.46
C ASP A 96 -10.27 6.59 -5.01
N LYS A 97 -10.38 5.28 -5.19
CA LYS A 97 -9.30 4.45 -5.74
C LYS A 97 -8.91 4.82 -7.17
N PRO A 98 -9.85 5.11 -8.09
CA PRO A 98 -9.53 5.62 -9.41
C PRO A 98 -8.65 6.87 -9.39
N ALA A 99 -8.87 7.81 -8.46
CA ALA A 99 -8.00 8.99 -8.31
C ALA A 99 -6.59 8.59 -7.89
N VAL A 100 -6.47 7.67 -6.94
CA VAL A 100 -5.17 7.15 -6.49
C VAL A 100 -4.42 6.46 -7.62
N PHE A 101 -5.07 5.60 -8.40
CA PHE A 101 -4.41 4.92 -9.53
C PHE A 101 -3.94 5.90 -10.61
N ARG A 102 -4.73 6.95 -10.90
CA ARG A 102 -4.31 8.03 -11.82
C ARG A 102 -3.10 8.78 -11.29
N GLU A 103 -3.06 9.05 -9.98
CA GLU A 103 -1.96 9.75 -9.34
C GLU A 103 -0.68 8.91 -9.32
N ILE A 104 -0.78 7.61 -9.05
CA ILE A 104 0.33 6.67 -9.16
C ILE A 104 0.86 6.67 -10.61
N ALA A 105 -0.04 6.58 -11.59
CA ALA A 105 0.34 6.61 -13.00
C ALA A 105 1.02 7.95 -13.38
N ARG A 106 0.57 9.08 -12.82
CA ARG A 106 1.16 10.40 -13.06
C ARG A 106 2.63 10.45 -12.62
N VAL A 107 2.90 10.04 -11.38
CA VAL A 107 4.27 10.14 -10.81
C VAL A 107 5.24 9.12 -11.38
N LEU A 108 4.76 7.95 -11.81
CA LEU A 108 5.61 6.93 -12.41
C LEU A 108 6.21 7.39 -13.74
N LYS A 109 7.47 7.11 -13.95
CA LYS A 109 8.13 7.24 -15.25
C LYS A 109 7.50 6.27 -16.27
N PRO A 110 7.55 6.57 -17.59
CA PRO A 110 7.31 5.56 -18.61
C PRO A 110 8.20 4.34 -18.37
N GLY A 111 7.62 3.14 -18.34
CA GLY A 111 8.31 1.90 -17.96
C GLY A 111 8.42 1.66 -16.45
N GLY A 112 8.00 2.61 -15.63
CA GLY A 112 7.90 2.45 -14.18
C GLY A 112 6.79 1.48 -13.75
N ARG A 113 6.79 1.07 -12.50
CA ARG A 113 5.91 0.01 -12.00
C ARG A 113 5.25 0.31 -10.67
N LEU A 114 4.06 -0.24 -10.50
CA LEU A 114 3.40 -0.40 -9.21
C LEU A 114 3.65 -1.82 -8.70
N ALA A 115 4.01 -1.97 -7.43
CA ALA A 115 4.04 -3.22 -6.69
C ALA A 115 3.30 -3.06 -5.38
N ALA A 116 2.12 -3.67 -5.26
CA ALA A 116 1.29 -3.56 -4.07
C ALA A 116 0.99 -4.94 -3.47
N SER A 117 0.79 -4.94 -2.15
CA SER A 117 0.21 -6.06 -1.41
C SER A 117 -1.06 -5.55 -0.76
N ASP A 118 -2.21 -6.14 -1.10
CA ASP A 118 -3.51 -5.65 -0.65
C ASP A 118 -4.50 -6.81 -0.47
N ILE A 119 -5.72 -6.50 -0.05
CA ILE A 119 -6.86 -7.42 -0.07
C ILE A 119 -7.73 -7.07 -1.26
N ALA A 120 -8.13 -8.07 -2.02
CA ALA A 120 -9.11 -7.92 -3.10
C ALA A 120 -10.22 -8.96 -2.95
N LEU A 121 -11.39 -8.68 -3.50
CA LEU A 121 -12.55 -9.54 -3.40
C LEU A 121 -12.66 -10.47 -4.61
N LYS A 122 -12.96 -11.73 -4.33
CA LYS A 122 -13.36 -12.75 -5.32
C LYS A 122 -14.85 -12.67 -5.64
N SER A 123 -15.65 -12.28 -4.64
CA SER A 123 -17.10 -12.06 -4.72
C SER A 123 -17.50 -10.91 -3.80
N GLU A 124 -18.70 -10.37 -3.99
CA GLU A 124 -19.22 -9.32 -3.12
C GLU A 124 -19.27 -9.77 -1.65
N LEU A 125 -18.97 -8.84 -0.75
CA LEU A 125 -19.09 -9.08 0.68
C LEU A 125 -20.55 -9.04 1.12
N PRO A 126 -20.93 -9.84 2.12
CA PRO A 126 -22.22 -9.64 2.81
C PRO A 126 -22.34 -8.19 3.30
N PRO A 127 -23.56 -7.59 3.22
CA PRO A 127 -23.77 -6.19 3.58
C PRO A 127 -23.31 -5.85 5.01
N GLU A 128 -23.42 -6.78 5.93
CA GLU A 128 -23.03 -6.64 7.34
C GLU A 128 -21.50 -6.45 7.47
N ILE A 129 -20.73 -7.12 6.63
CA ILE A 129 -19.26 -6.98 6.59
C ILE A 129 -18.89 -5.70 5.85
N ALA A 130 -19.50 -5.45 4.70
CA ALA A 130 -19.19 -4.27 3.88
C ALA A 130 -19.42 -2.95 4.63
N SER A 131 -20.42 -2.90 5.54
CA SER A 131 -20.73 -1.72 6.37
C SER A 131 -19.99 -1.68 7.70
N SER A 132 -19.22 -2.69 8.05
CA SER A 132 -18.50 -2.76 9.33
C SER A 132 -17.26 -1.87 9.34
N LEU A 133 -17.18 -0.97 10.33
CA LEU A 133 -15.97 -0.17 10.56
C LEU A 133 -14.76 -1.06 10.89
N ALA A 134 -14.96 -2.15 11.62
CA ALA A 134 -13.90 -3.10 11.94
C ALA A 134 -13.36 -3.78 10.68
N ALA A 135 -14.24 -4.19 9.75
CA ALA A 135 -13.83 -4.73 8.46
C ALA A 135 -13.11 -3.69 7.58
N TYR A 136 -13.53 -2.42 7.63
CA TYR A 136 -12.86 -1.33 6.91
C TYR A 136 -11.45 -1.09 7.45
N VAL A 137 -11.28 -1.00 8.75
CA VAL A 137 -9.96 -0.82 9.41
C VAL A 137 -9.06 -2.04 9.15
N GLY A 138 -9.63 -3.25 9.04
CA GLY A 138 -8.94 -4.46 8.62
C GLY A 138 -8.63 -4.54 7.12
N CYS A 139 -8.83 -3.47 6.35
CA CYS A 139 -8.67 -3.41 4.89
C CYS A 139 -9.62 -4.32 4.08
N ILE A 140 -10.61 -4.94 4.73
CA ILE A 140 -11.58 -5.83 4.09
C ILE A 140 -12.77 -5.04 3.55
N GLY A 141 -13.34 -4.15 4.36
CA GLY A 141 -14.53 -3.38 4.00
C GLY A 141 -14.33 -2.40 2.84
N GLY A 142 -13.09 -1.96 2.60
CA GLY A 142 -12.73 -1.11 1.47
C GLY A 142 -12.19 -1.87 0.25
N ALA A 143 -12.08 -3.21 0.33
CA ALA A 143 -11.59 -4.02 -0.77
C ALA A 143 -12.58 -4.04 -1.95
N ILE A 144 -12.04 -4.08 -3.16
CA ILE A 144 -12.81 -4.13 -4.40
C ILE A 144 -12.63 -5.48 -5.10
N LEU A 145 -13.56 -5.81 -5.98
CA LEU A 145 -13.49 -7.04 -6.78
C LEU A 145 -12.21 -7.07 -7.63
N LEU A 146 -11.62 -8.24 -7.80
CA LEU A 146 -10.43 -8.45 -8.63
C LEU A 146 -10.58 -7.89 -10.04
N GLU A 147 -11.77 -8.05 -10.64
CA GLU A 147 -12.09 -7.52 -11.97
C GLU A 147 -12.12 -5.99 -11.96
N THR A 148 -12.75 -5.38 -10.96
CA THR A 148 -12.78 -3.91 -10.77
C THR A 148 -11.39 -3.36 -10.57
N TYR A 149 -10.58 -4.02 -9.73
CA TYR A 149 -9.18 -3.61 -9.50
C TYR A 149 -8.39 -3.56 -10.81
N ARG A 150 -8.52 -4.61 -11.62
CA ARG A 150 -7.87 -4.67 -12.95
C ARG A 150 -8.40 -3.61 -13.90
N ALA A 151 -9.72 -3.41 -13.94
CA ALA A 151 -10.35 -2.42 -14.82
C ALA A 151 -9.92 -0.99 -14.48
N GLU A 152 -9.84 -0.64 -13.19
CA GLU A 152 -9.41 0.68 -12.73
C GLU A 152 -7.93 0.94 -13.03
N LEU A 153 -7.05 -0.06 -12.86
CA LEU A 153 -5.65 0.05 -13.27
C LEU A 153 -5.50 0.26 -14.78
N LEU A 154 -6.26 -0.47 -15.60
CA LEU A 154 -6.28 -0.26 -17.05
C LEU A 154 -6.77 1.15 -17.41
N ALA A 155 -7.84 1.62 -16.76
CA ALA A 155 -8.38 2.97 -16.97
C ALA A 155 -7.39 4.08 -16.56
N ALA A 156 -6.54 3.83 -15.57
CA ALA A 156 -5.45 4.73 -15.18
C ALA A 156 -4.24 4.69 -16.14
N GLY A 157 -4.26 3.84 -17.17
CA GLY A 157 -3.22 3.75 -18.18
C GLY A 157 -2.13 2.71 -17.91
N PHE A 158 -2.32 1.83 -16.94
CA PHE A 158 -1.39 0.72 -16.71
C PHE A 158 -1.56 -0.41 -17.74
N SER A 159 -0.50 -1.17 -17.93
CA SER A 159 -0.46 -2.38 -18.76
C SER A 159 0.24 -3.52 -18.00
N ASN A 160 0.25 -4.72 -18.58
CA ASN A 160 0.91 -5.89 -18.00
C ASN A 160 0.53 -6.11 -16.53
N ILE A 161 -0.78 -6.06 -16.26
CA ILE A 161 -1.33 -6.15 -14.90
C ILE A 161 -1.38 -7.61 -14.49
N ALA A 162 -0.67 -7.95 -13.40
CA ALA A 162 -0.75 -9.22 -12.71
C ALA A 162 -1.33 -9.00 -11.31
N ILE A 163 -2.40 -9.71 -10.98
CA ILE A 163 -2.99 -9.76 -9.65
C ILE A 163 -2.97 -11.23 -9.25
N VAL A 164 -2.17 -11.54 -8.23
CA VAL A 164 -1.87 -12.92 -7.82
C VAL A 164 -2.33 -13.11 -6.39
N ASP A 165 -3.20 -14.09 -6.14
CA ASP A 165 -3.56 -14.52 -4.79
C ASP A 165 -2.32 -15.10 -4.11
N SER A 166 -1.97 -14.61 -2.95
CA SER A 166 -0.82 -15.07 -2.16
C SER A 166 -1.10 -16.37 -1.41
N GLY A 167 -2.37 -16.78 -1.32
CA GLY A 167 -2.82 -17.93 -0.53
C GLY A 167 -2.75 -17.70 0.99
N ALA A 168 -2.57 -16.45 1.44
CA ALA A 168 -2.52 -16.14 2.88
C ALA A 168 -3.92 -16.26 3.52
N ASP A 169 -3.98 -16.87 4.70
CA ASP A 169 -5.20 -16.99 5.49
C ASP A 169 -5.60 -15.63 6.08
N LEU A 170 -6.64 -15.01 5.54
CA LEU A 170 -7.19 -13.75 6.05
C LEU A 170 -7.83 -13.90 7.43
N ASN A 171 -8.32 -15.08 7.79
CA ASN A 171 -8.86 -15.34 9.11
C ASN A 171 -7.77 -15.44 10.19
N ALA A 172 -6.50 -15.50 9.81
CA ALA A 172 -5.37 -15.49 10.75
C ALA A 172 -5.37 -14.23 11.64
N TYR A 173 -5.92 -13.11 11.17
CA TYR A 173 -6.08 -11.89 11.97
C TYR A 173 -6.95 -12.08 13.22
N ALA A 174 -7.90 -13.01 13.20
CA ALA A 174 -8.72 -13.35 14.39
C ALA A 174 -7.94 -14.13 15.44
N LYS A 175 -6.82 -14.76 15.06
CA LYS A 175 -6.08 -15.70 15.92
C LYS A 175 -4.91 -15.08 16.66
N VAL A 176 -4.58 -13.84 16.37
CA VAL A 176 -3.41 -13.16 16.97
C VAL A 176 -3.88 -12.37 18.19
N GLU A 177 -3.66 -12.93 19.37
CA GLU A 177 -3.88 -12.24 20.64
C GLU A 177 -2.93 -11.04 20.77
N ASN A 178 -3.44 -9.90 21.22
CA ASN A 178 -2.69 -8.66 21.50
C ASN A 178 -2.13 -7.89 20.28
N GLN A 179 -2.59 -8.11 19.07
CA GLN A 179 -2.35 -7.14 17.99
C GLN A 179 -3.42 -6.05 18.03
N SER A 180 -3.07 -4.89 18.58
CA SER A 180 -3.75 -3.65 18.22
C SER A 180 -3.55 -3.43 16.72
N ALA A 181 -4.66 -3.17 15.98
CA ALA A 181 -4.74 -2.95 14.54
C ALA A 181 -3.48 -2.27 13.96
N CYS A 182 -3.29 -2.27 12.64
CA CYS A 182 -2.14 -1.77 11.84
C CYS A 182 -1.36 -0.53 12.34
N CYS A 183 -1.80 0.10 13.39
CA CYS A 183 -1.02 1.03 14.21
C CYS A 183 -0.07 0.21 15.07
N SER A 184 1.21 0.28 14.75
CA SER A 184 2.32 -0.40 15.44
C SER A 184 2.13 -0.50 16.96
N PRO A 185 2.55 -1.61 17.59
CA PRO A 185 2.54 -1.72 19.04
C PRO A 185 3.29 -0.53 19.64
N ALA A 186 2.76 0.02 20.72
CA ALA A 186 3.46 1.02 21.51
C ALA A 186 4.80 0.41 21.96
N MET A 187 5.89 0.91 21.43
CA MET A 187 7.25 0.46 21.77
C MET A 187 7.77 1.14 23.02
N ASP A 188 6.92 1.83 23.78
CA ASP A 188 7.30 2.48 25.03
C ASP A 188 6.44 2.00 26.19
N SER A 189 7.09 1.40 27.17
CA SER A 189 6.54 1.03 28.47
C SER A 189 6.13 2.22 29.35
N ASP A 190 6.34 3.48 28.89
CA ASP A 190 6.05 4.72 29.60
C ASP A 190 4.97 5.60 28.96
N ALA A 191 4.22 5.09 27.99
CA ALA A 191 3.20 5.88 27.30
C ALA A 191 1.93 6.05 28.14
N THR A 192 1.87 7.09 28.96
CA THR A 192 0.64 7.65 29.54
C THR A 192 -0.23 8.39 28.50
N GLN A 193 0.14 8.37 27.23
CA GLN A 193 -0.66 8.89 26.11
C GLN A 193 -0.71 7.87 24.98
N SER A 194 -1.63 6.91 25.13
CA SER A 194 -2.07 6.09 23.99
C SER A 194 -2.78 7.01 22.98
N CYS A 195 -2.27 7.11 21.77
CA CYS A 195 -3.00 7.73 20.66
C CYS A 195 -4.21 6.88 20.20
N CYS A 196 -4.40 5.71 20.83
CA CYS A 196 -5.56 4.85 20.71
C CYS A 196 -6.45 5.06 21.93
N THR A 197 -7.57 5.76 21.76
CA THR A 197 -8.65 5.82 22.72
C THR A 197 -9.15 4.40 23.07
N PRO A 198 -9.85 4.17 24.20
CA PRO A 198 -10.37 2.85 24.63
C PRO A 198 -11.21 2.11 23.59
N SER A 199 -11.62 2.78 22.50
CA SER A 199 -12.30 2.16 21.35
C SER A 199 -11.43 1.22 20.50
N ALA A 200 -10.11 1.24 20.60
CA ALA A 200 -9.26 0.35 19.81
C ALA A 200 -9.35 -1.13 20.23
N THR A 201 -9.59 -1.37 21.51
CA THR A 201 -9.83 -2.73 22.03
C THR A 201 -11.17 -3.30 21.59
N THR A 202 -12.18 -2.44 21.41
CA THR A 202 -13.49 -2.87 20.91
C THR A 202 -13.45 -3.18 19.41
N LEU A 203 -12.76 -2.37 18.60
CA LEU A 203 -12.61 -2.62 17.15
C LEU A 203 -11.92 -3.95 16.84
N HIS A 204 -10.89 -4.30 17.61
CA HIS A 204 -10.22 -5.59 17.42
C HIS A 204 -11.11 -6.77 17.87
N ALA A 205 -11.84 -6.64 18.98
CA ALA A 205 -12.80 -7.63 19.42
C ALA A 205 -13.96 -7.79 18.41
N ASP A 206 -14.44 -6.68 17.84
CA ASP A 206 -15.48 -6.68 16.82
C ASP A 206 -14.99 -7.36 15.52
N LEU A 207 -13.76 -7.08 15.07
CA LEU A 207 -13.15 -7.75 13.93
C LEU A 207 -12.97 -9.25 14.21
N SER A 208 -12.49 -9.64 15.38
CA SER A 208 -12.33 -11.05 15.75
C SER A 208 -13.65 -11.79 15.78
N THR A 209 -14.71 -11.15 16.30
CA THR A 209 -16.07 -11.70 16.32
C THR A 209 -16.63 -11.87 14.89
N LEU A 210 -16.39 -10.89 14.03
CA LEU A 210 -16.81 -10.92 12.64
C LEU A 210 -16.10 -12.06 11.87
N LEU A 211 -14.80 -12.19 12.04
CA LEU A 211 -13.99 -13.26 11.40
C LEU A 211 -14.29 -14.65 11.97
N ALA A 212 -14.79 -14.76 13.21
CA ALA A 212 -15.28 -16.04 13.74
C ALA A 212 -16.64 -16.47 13.16
N THR A 213 -17.43 -15.49 12.68
CA THR A 213 -18.77 -15.72 12.13
C THR A 213 -18.73 -15.94 10.63
N TYR A 214 -17.81 -15.26 9.92
CA TYR A 214 -17.70 -15.29 8.45
C TYR A 214 -16.31 -15.74 8.02
N ASP A 215 -16.26 -16.72 7.12
CA ASP A 215 -15.01 -17.09 6.43
C ASP A 215 -14.68 -16.05 5.35
N VAL A 216 -13.83 -15.09 5.69
CA VAL A 216 -13.42 -14.01 4.78
C VAL A 216 -12.62 -14.55 3.59
N ASN A 217 -11.94 -15.70 3.73
CA ASN A 217 -11.23 -16.34 2.61
C ASN A 217 -12.15 -16.79 1.48
N ALA A 218 -13.44 -17.04 1.79
CA ALA A 218 -14.43 -17.39 0.77
C ALA A 218 -14.68 -16.23 -0.21
N ALA A 219 -14.71 -14.99 0.29
CA ALA A 219 -15.02 -13.81 -0.50
C ALA A 219 -13.79 -12.96 -0.85
N GLY A 220 -12.72 -13.02 -0.06
CA GLY A 220 -11.51 -12.21 -0.21
C GLY A 220 -10.25 -13.01 -0.47
N ALA A 221 -9.21 -12.32 -0.90
CA ALA A 221 -7.88 -12.85 -1.05
C ALA A 221 -6.84 -11.78 -0.70
N SER A 222 -5.74 -12.18 -0.05
CA SER A 222 -4.55 -11.36 0.01
C SER A 222 -3.84 -11.45 -1.34
N VAL A 223 -3.70 -10.31 -2.02
CA VAL A 223 -3.16 -10.27 -3.38
C VAL A 223 -1.87 -9.49 -3.48
N LYS A 224 -1.01 -9.94 -4.40
CA LYS A 224 0.12 -9.17 -4.90
C LYS A 224 -0.27 -8.58 -6.24
N VAL A 225 -0.21 -7.26 -6.35
CA VAL A 225 -0.58 -6.51 -7.54
C VAL A 225 0.68 -5.97 -8.19
N TYR A 226 0.83 -6.22 -9.47
CA TYR A 226 1.90 -5.72 -10.31
C TYR A 226 1.31 -5.05 -11.54
N ALA A 227 1.74 -3.83 -11.84
CA ALA A 227 1.28 -3.12 -13.03
C ALA A 227 2.40 -2.24 -13.57
N LEU A 228 2.54 -2.18 -14.89
CA LEU A 228 3.54 -1.35 -15.57
C LEU A 228 2.88 -0.13 -16.20
N LYS A 229 3.47 1.05 -16.02
CA LYS A 229 3.19 2.19 -16.87
C LYS A 229 3.87 1.95 -18.21
N PRO A 230 3.13 1.98 -19.34
CA PRO A 230 3.73 1.76 -20.67
C PRO A 230 4.94 2.67 -20.90
N ALA A 231 5.99 2.12 -21.48
CA ALA A 231 7.07 2.95 -22.03
C ALA A 231 6.49 3.81 -23.15
N THR A 232 6.89 5.08 -23.24
CA THR A 232 6.57 5.87 -24.41
C THR A 232 7.22 5.20 -25.62
N THR A 233 6.44 4.55 -26.47
CA THR A 233 6.90 4.17 -27.79
C THR A 233 7.18 5.48 -28.54
N THR A 234 8.44 5.88 -28.60
CA THR A 234 8.89 6.78 -29.63
C THR A 234 8.62 6.03 -30.94
N CYS A 235 7.49 6.34 -31.58
CA CYS A 235 7.30 5.93 -32.99
C CYS A 235 8.54 6.40 -33.73
N CYS A 236 9.35 5.47 -34.25
CA CYS A 236 10.38 5.77 -35.19
C CYS A 236 9.73 6.65 -36.25
N GLY A 237 10.39 7.74 -36.65
CA GLY A 237 9.85 8.77 -37.53
C GLY A 237 9.21 8.24 -38.84
N PRO A 238 8.68 9.12 -39.66
CA PRO A 238 7.78 8.80 -40.80
C PRO A 238 8.30 7.83 -41.87
N THR A 239 9.43 7.20 -41.65
CA THR A 239 10.08 6.26 -42.60
C THR A 239 10.01 4.78 -42.16
N CYS A 240 9.34 4.43 -41.08
CA CYS A 240 9.26 3.04 -40.62
C CYS A 240 8.04 2.24 -41.13
N CYS A 241 7.23 2.81 -42.01
CA CYS A 241 6.05 2.15 -42.61
C CYS A 241 6.12 2.23 -44.16
N SER A 242 7.24 1.94 -44.74
CA SER A 242 7.37 1.70 -46.21
C SER A 242 7.89 0.30 -46.44
#